data_44f02cdef72d4e3ddf4a21c488da38df
#
_entry.id   44f02cdef72d4e3ddf4a21c488da38df
#
_cell.length_a   1.000
_cell.length_b   1.000
_cell.length_c   1.000
_cell.angle_alpha   90.00
_cell.angle_beta   90.00
_cell.angle_gamma   90.00
#
_symmetry.space_group_name_H-M   'P 1'
#
loop_
_entity.id
_entity.type
_entity.pdbx_description
1 polymer ?
#
loop_
_entity_poly.entity_id
_entity_poly.type
_entity_poly.pdbx_seq_one_letter_code
_entity_poly.pdbx_strand_id
1 'polypeptide(L)'
;MTEQEGVIKYRLSHQPEAPVAPDAVAELIAWRRILHRLDLIGEDPKRYGGFGFGNLSVRLPAADGARYPFLISGTQTGALPELGPEHFATVTDWIPHDNRILSKGPIQPSSEAMTHAGIYALDQRTRAVIHVHSPHIWQSARWLELPQTPADADYGTPTMAQAVRELLALRENRRRRVFVMLGHEDGVVAFGPSLSQAGCALLSVLAEAYRPF
;
A
#
# COMPACT_ATOMS: atom_id res chain seq x y z
N MET A 1 -5.91 6.03 22.57
CA MET A 1 -5.69 7.14 21.61
C MET A 1 -6.13 6.61 20.26
N THR A 2 -7.10 7.24 19.61
CA THR A 2 -7.52 6.86 18.26
C THR A 2 -6.35 7.05 17.32
N GLU A 3 -5.98 5.99 16.62
CA GLU A 3 -4.91 6.01 15.64
C GLU A 3 -5.27 6.99 14.51
N GLN A 4 -4.37 7.93 14.18
CA GLN A 4 -4.63 8.95 13.17
C GLN A 4 -4.14 8.43 11.82
N GLU A 5 -5.07 8.16 10.89
CA GLU A 5 -4.78 7.69 9.53
C GLU A 5 -3.87 8.67 8.75
N GLY A 6 -3.03 8.14 7.85
CA GLY A 6 -2.23 8.93 6.93
C GLY A 6 -1.05 9.69 7.56
N VAL A 7 -0.75 9.48 8.84
CA VAL A 7 0.40 10.10 9.50
C VAL A 7 1.67 9.32 9.18
N ILE A 8 2.70 10.01 8.69
CA ILE A 8 4.03 9.43 8.45
C ILE A 8 4.70 9.17 9.81
N LYS A 9 4.92 7.88 10.13
CA LYS A 9 5.57 7.41 11.38
C LYS A 9 7.05 7.02 11.19
N TYR A 10 7.55 7.04 9.97
CA TYR A 10 8.97 6.79 9.65
C TYR A 10 9.74 8.11 9.50
N ARG A 11 11.07 8.04 9.60
CA ARG A 11 11.95 9.17 9.31
C ARG A 11 12.02 9.39 7.81
N LEU A 12 11.60 10.55 7.34
CA LEU A 12 11.58 10.89 5.93
C LEU A 12 12.74 11.81 5.55
N SER A 13 13.48 11.40 4.52
CA SER A 13 14.40 12.26 3.78
C SER A 13 13.85 12.44 2.38
N HIS A 14 13.14 13.55 2.14
CA HIS A 14 12.48 13.83 0.87
C HIS A 14 13.18 14.99 0.14
N GLN A 15 13.50 14.75 -1.14
CA GLN A 15 14.05 15.75 -2.04
C GLN A 15 12.96 16.22 -3.00
N PRO A 16 12.55 17.50 -2.98
CA PRO A 16 11.64 18.03 -3.98
C PRO A 16 12.24 17.90 -5.39
N GLU A 17 11.47 17.33 -6.30
CA GLU A 17 11.85 17.14 -7.71
C GLU A 17 10.61 17.27 -8.59
N ALA A 18 10.80 17.54 -9.89
CA ALA A 18 9.71 17.58 -10.85
C ALA A 18 8.96 16.22 -10.92
N PRO A 19 7.67 16.25 -11.29
CA PRO A 19 6.91 15.03 -11.50
C PRO A 19 7.59 14.08 -12.51
N VAL A 20 7.37 12.78 -12.35
CA VAL A 20 7.76 11.79 -13.36
C VAL A 20 6.95 11.98 -14.65
N ALA A 21 7.43 11.41 -15.76
CA ALA A 21 6.69 11.43 -17.01
C ALA A 21 5.29 10.83 -16.85
N PRO A 22 4.25 11.39 -17.48
CA PRO A 22 2.86 10.91 -17.37
C PRO A 22 2.69 9.41 -17.64
N ASP A 23 3.40 8.88 -18.62
CA ASP A 23 3.33 7.45 -18.98
C ASP A 23 3.82 6.53 -17.86
N ALA A 24 4.73 7.00 -17.01
CA ALA A 24 5.25 6.22 -15.89
C ALA A 24 4.20 5.94 -14.81
N VAL A 25 3.15 6.75 -14.73
CA VAL A 25 2.07 6.65 -13.73
C VAL A 25 0.70 6.33 -14.33
N ALA A 26 0.59 6.19 -15.64
CA ALA A 26 -0.69 6.00 -16.32
C ALA A 26 -1.48 4.79 -15.81
N GLU A 27 -0.82 3.63 -15.62
CA GLU A 27 -1.45 2.43 -15.08
C GLU A 27 -1.82 2.59 -13.60
N LEU A 28 -0.95 3.25 -12.79
CA LEU A 28 -1.24 3.59 -11.39
C LEU A 28 -2.51 4.45 -11.28
N ILE A 29 -2.62 5.49 -12.10
CA ILE A 29 -3.78 6.40 -12.14
C ILE A 29 -5.04 5.63 -12.52
N ALA A 30 -4.97 4.75 -13.52
CA ALA A 30 -6.12 3.95 -13.97
C ALA A 30 -6.63 3.02 -12.86
N TRP A 31 -5.75 2.27 -12.20
CA TRP A 31 -6.12 1.39 -11.09
C TRP A 31 -6.61 2.19 -9.87
N ARG A 32 -5.94 3.28 -9.54
CA ARG A 32 -6.37 4.16 -8.45
C ARG A 32 -7.79 4.69 -8.67
N ARG A 33 -8.14 5.10 -9.90
CA ARG A 33 -9.50 5.57 -10.24
C ARG A 33 -10.54 4.47 -10.07
N ILE A 34 -10.23 3.22 -10.44
CA ILE A 34 -11.12 2.07 -10.21
C ILE A 34 -11.35 1.87 -8.71
N LEU A 35 -10.28 1.81 -7.93
CA LEU A 35 -10.34 1.57 -6.49
C LEU A 35 -11.06 2.71 -5.75
N HIS A 36 -10.89 3.95 -6.19
CA HIS A 36 -11.61 5.10 -5.64
C HIS A 36 -13.13 5.02 -5.92
N ARG A 37 -13.53 4.61 -7.12
CA ARG A 37 -14.94 4.42 -7.46
C ARG A 37 -15.61 3.28 -6.71
N LEU A 38 -14.83 2.37 -6.14
CA LEU A 38 -15.28 1.26 -5.31
C LEU A 38 -15.18 1.58 -3.80
N ASP A 39 -14.87 2.82 -3.43
CA ASP A 39 -14.66 3.28 -2.06
C ASP A 39 -13.59 2.46 -1.29
N LEU A 40 -12.64 1.87 -2.01
CA LEU A 40 -11.51 1.13 -1.47
C LEU A 40 -10.30 2.02 -1.18
N ILE A 41 -10.19 3.16 -1.89
CA ILE A 41 -9.28 4.27 -1.65
C ILE A 41 -10.14 5.54 -1.63
N GLY A 42 -9.97 6.40 -0.63
CA GLY A 42 -10.83 7.58 -0.55
C GLY A 42 -10.60 8.41 0.69
N GLU A 43 -11.64 9.12 1.09
CA GLU A 43 -11.79 9.82 2.36
C GLU A 43 -13.24 9.64 2.83
N ASP A 44 -13.43 9.34 4.10
CA ASP A 44 -14.76 9.26 4.71
C ASP A 44 -14.78 10.11 5.98
N PRO A 45 -15.58 11.20 6.03
CA PRO A 45 -15.66 12.08 7.20
C PRO A 45 -16.09 11.37 8.49
N LYS A 46 -16.74 10.20 8.39
CA LYS A 46 -17.22 9.41 9.53
C LYS A 46 -16.25 8.30 9.94
N ARG A 47 -15.20 8.06 9.16
CA ARG A 47 -14.22 6.99 9.38
C ARG A 47 -12.82 7.56 9.39
N TYR A 48 -11.92 6.90 10.08
CA TYR A 48 -10.49 7.23 10.12
C TYR A 48 -10.18 8.71 10.45
N GLY A 49 -11.06 9.39 11.21
CA GLY A 49 -10.89 10.80 11.55
C GLY A 49 -11.06 11.78 10.38
N GLY A 50 -11.63 11.34 9.25
CA GLY A 50 -11.78 12.14 8.04
C GLY A 50 -10.49 12.29 7.24
N PHE A 51 -9.52 11.40 7.42
CA PHE A 51 -8.28 11.40 6.64
C PHE A 51 -8.41 10.50 5.39
N GLY A 52 -7.64 10.87 4.36
CA GLY A 52 -7.54 10.07 3.16
C GLY A 52 -6.84 8.72 3.42
N PHE A 53 -7.41 7.64 2.90
CA PHE A 53 -6.94 6.27 3.07
C PHE A 53 -6.64 5.58 1.74
N GLY A 54 -5.81 4.53 1.82
CA GLY A 54 -5.41 3.71 0.70
C GLY A 54 -4.35 4.36 -0.19
N ASN A 55 -3.55 3.52 -0.82
CA ASN A 55 -2.44 3.93 -1.69
C ASN A 55 -2.00 2.76 -2.59
N LEU A 56 -1.21 3.04 -3.59
CA LEU A 56 -0.68 2.01 -4.48
C LEU A 56 0.71 2.38 -5.00
N SER A 57 1.49 1.35 -5.35
CA SER A 57 2.85 1.53 -5.84
C SER A 57 3.23 0.53 -6.93
N VAL A 58 4.27 0.88 -7.69
CA VAL A 58 4.93 -0.02 -8.64
C VAL A 58 6.44 0.05 -8.49
N ARG A 59 7.09 -1.10 -8.53
CA ARG A 59 8.53 -1.22 -8.51
C ARG A 59 9.12 -0.71 -9.83
N LEU A 60 10.12 0.14 -9.74
CA LEU A 60 10.90 0.61 -10.88
C LEU A 60 12.08 -0.34 -11.19
N PRO A 61 12.63 -0.28 -12.40
CA PRO A 61 13.92 -0.91 -12.70
C PRO A 61 14.99 -0.37 -11.75
N ALA A 62 15.84 -1.25 -11.24
CA ALA A 62 16.99 -0.84 -10.46
C ALA A 62 18.13 -0.41 -11.40
N ALA A 63 18.84 0.65 -11.02
CA ALA A 63 20.18 0.88 -11.54
C ALA A 63 21.16 -0.11 -10.85
N ASP A 64 22.29 -0.39 -11.50
CA ASP A 64 23.29 -1.31 -10.97
C ASP A 64 23.67 -0.98 -9.52
N GLY A 65 23.53 -1.98 -8.64
CA GLY A 65 23.87 -1.88 -7.22
C GLY A 65 22.86 -1.16 -6.32
N ALA A 66 21.77 -0.63 -6.85
CA ALA A 66 20.74 0.02 -6.06
C ALA A 66 19.67 -0.97 -5.55
N ARG A 67 19.12 -0.72 -4.36
CA ARG A 67 17.87 -1.32 -3.95
C ARG A 67 16.79 -0.84 -4.92
N TYR A 68 15.88 -1.74 -5.25
CA TYR A 68 14.84 -1.45 -6.25
C TYR A 68 13.97 -0.28 -5.82
N PRO A 69 14.04 0.89 -6.49
CA PRO A 69 13.16 2.01 -6.21
C PRO A 69 11.73 1.67 -6.61
N PHE A 70 10.76 2.43 -6.11
CA PHE A 70 9.36 2.29 -6.51
C PHE A 70 8.65 3.64 -6.54
N LEU A 71 7.68 3.78 -7.44
CA LEU A 71 6.71 4.87 -7.42
C LEU A 71 5.58 4.52 -6.48
N ILE A 72 5.11 5.51 -5.71
CA ILE A 72 3.98 5.37 -4.78
C ILE A 72 3.13 6.64 -4.81
N SER A 73 1.83 6.51 -4.64
CA SER A 73 0.96 7.68 -4.43
C SER A 73 1.38 8.45 -3.18
N GLY A 74 1.26 9.76 -3.26
CA GLY A 74 1.64 10.69 -2.19
C GLY A 74 0.74 10.58 -0.95
N THR A 75 1.25 11.07 0.17
CA THR A 75 0.46 11.16 1.40
C THR A 75 -0.76 12.07 1.18
N GLN A 76 -1.88 11.74 1.86
CA GLN A 76 -3.14 12.52 1.84
C GLN A 76 -3.74 12.74 0.45
N THR A 77 -3.48 11.85 -0.52
CA THR A 77 -4.10 11.90 -1.86
C THR A 77 -5.39 11.08 -1.95
N GLY A 78 -5.83 10.44 -0.86
CA GLY A 78 -7.02 9.59 -0.83
C GLY A 78 -8.29 10.33 -1.25
N ALA A 79 -8.49 11.55 -0.76
CA ALA A 79 -9.65 12.39 -1.05
C ALA A 79 -9.76 12.86 -2.51
N LEU A 80 -8.64 12.92 -3.24
CA LEU A 80 -8.63 13.46 -4.60
C LEU A 80 -9.32 12.48 -5.56
N PRO A 81 -10.36 12.90 -6.30
CA PRO A 81 -11.06 12.01 -7.23
C PRO A 81 -10.15 11.60 -8.41
N GLU A 82 -9.26 12.48 -8.83
CA GLU A 82 -8.32 12.28 -9.94
C GLU A 82 -6.89 12.56 -9.47
N LEU A 83 -5.97 11.73 -9.89
CA LEU A 83 -4.54 11.96 -9.68
C LEU A 83 -3.85 12.28 -11.00
N GLY A 84 -2.81 13.13 -10.93
CA GLY A 84 -1.83 13.38 -11.99
C GLY A 84 -0.44 12.97 -11.55
N PRO A 85 0.59 13.09 -12.41
CA PRO A 85 1.99 12.77 -12.07
C PRO A 85 2.52 13.50 -10.83
N GLU A 86 2.00 14.67 -10.55
CA GLU A 86 2.34 15.50 -9.37
C GLU A 86 1.92 14.88 -8.04
N HIS A 87 1.10 13.86 -8.05
CA HIS A 87 0.60 13.15 -6.88
C HIS A 87 1.37 11.86 -6.56
N PHE A 88 2.53 11.66 -7.19
CA PHE A 88 3.37 10.48 -6.97
C PHE A 88 4.78 10.87 -6.52
N ALA A 89 5.33 10.07 -5.62
CA ALA A 89 6.72 10.15 -5.17
C ALA A 89 7.50 8.91 -5.61
N THR A 90 8.79 9.08 -5.86
CA THR A 90 9.72 7.97 -6.03
C THR A 90 10.40 7.70 -4.69
N VAL A 91 10.16 6.54 -4.10
CA VAL A 91 11.01 6.03 -3.02
C VAL A 91 12.29 5.49 -3.65
N THR A 92 13.42 6.08 -3.30
CA THR A 92 14.73 5.73 -3.87
C THR A 92 15.48 4.70 -3.05
N ASP A 93 15.27 4.70 -1.72
CA ASP A 93 15.81 3.71 -0.80
C ASP A 93 15.00 3.67 0.50
N TRP A 94 15.18 2.58 1.28
CA TRP A 94 14.60 2.43 2.60
C TRP A 94 15.54 1.69 3.54
N ILE A 95 15.53 2.08 4.80
CA ILE A 95 16.42 1.56 5.83
C ILE A 95 15.56 1.06 7.00
N PRO A 96 15.14 -0.23 6.99
CA PRO A 96 14.17 -0.76 7.96
C PRO A 96 14.60 -0.60 9.42
N HIS A 97 15.89 -0.87 9.74
CA HIS A 97 16.41 -0.77 11.11
C HIS A 97 16.44 0.65 11.66
N ASP A 98 16.42 1.66 10.78
CA ASP A 98 16.41 3.09 11.10
C ASP A 98 14.99 3.69 10.99
N ASN A 99 14.01 2.87 10.59
CA ASN A 99 12.68 3.30 10.21
C ASN A 99 12.72 4.53 9.28
N ARG A 100 13.51 4.47 8.22
CA ARG A 100 13.80 5.61 7.33
C ARG A 100 13.44 5.31 5.89
N ILE A 101 12.81 6.29 5.24
CA ILE A 101 12.54 6.34 3.80
C ILE A 101 13.30 7.50 3.17
N LEU A 102 13.95 7.21 2.05
CA LEU A 102 14.53 8.22 1.17
C LEU A 102 13.62 8.32 -0.06
N SER A 103 13.23 9.53 -0.43
CA SER A 103 12.32 9.74 -1.55
C SER A 103 12.60 11.05 -2.27
N LYS A 104 12.07 11.15 -3.49
CA LYS A 104 12.09 12.36 -4.30
C LYS A 104 10.78 12.52 -5.09
N GLY A 105 10.47 13.75 -5.48
CA GLY A 105 9.28 14.05 -6.27
C GLY A 105 8.56 15.31 -5.80
N PRO A 106 7.42 15.62 -6.40
CA PRO A 106 6.65 16.82 -6.09
C PRO A 106 5.89 16.73 -4.76
N ILE A 107 5.70 15.53 -4.23
CA ILE A 107 4.94 15.23 -3.02
C ILE A 107 5.67 14.19 -2.17
N GLN A 108 5.44 14.23 -0.85
CA GLN A 108 5.95 13.20 0.06
C GLN A 108 5.23 11.85 -0.19
N PRO A 109 5.92 10.70 -0.05
CA PRO A 109 5.31 9.39 -0.24
C PRO A 109 4.26 9.09 0.83
N SER A 110 3.35 8.14 0.55
CA SER A 110 2.36 7.65 1.51
C SER A 110 3.01 7.22 2.83
N SER A 111 2.30 7.38 3.95
CA SER A 111 2.66 6.87 5.27
C SER A 111 2.93 5.36 5.30
N GLU A 112 2.40 4.61 4.34
CA GLU A 112 2.58 3.16 4.18
C GLU A 112 3.83 2.75 3.35
N ALA A 113 4.67 3.71 2.92
CA ALA A 113 5.81 3.43 2.06
C ALA A 113 6.77 2.37 2.63
N MET A 114 6.92 2.29 3.97
CA MET A 114 7.74 1.27 4.63
C MET A 114 7.13 -0.14 4.50
N THR A 115 5.81 -0.28 4.61
CA THR A 115 5.08 -1.54 4.40
C THR A 115 5.28 -2.03 2.97
N HIS A 116 5.12 -1.14 1.97
CA HIS A 116 5.36 -1.45 0.56
C HIS A 116 6.81 -1.89 0.31
N ALA A 117 7.77 -1.15 0.85
CA ALA A 117 9.20 -1.50 0.76
C ALA A 117 9.49 -2.89 1.34
N GLY A 118 8.89 -3.21 2.50
CA GLY A 118 9.01 -4.53 3.14
C GLY A 118 8.52 -5.67 2.25
N ILE A 119 7.37 -5.49 1.57
CA ILE A 119 6.82 -6.47 0.63
C ILE A 119 7.73 -6.63 -0.58
N TYR A 120 8.24 -5.54 -1.14
CA TYR A 120 9.19 -5.59 -2.26
C TYR A 120 10.50 -6.31 -1.90
N ALA A 121 10.97 -6.17 -0.68
CA ALA A 121 12.21 -6.81 -0.23
C ALA A 121 12.11 -8.35 -0.16
N LEU A 122 10.91 -8.90 0.01
CA LEU A 122 10.68 -10.34 0.18
C LEU A 122 10.69 -11.13 -1.12
N ASP A 123 10.23 -10.54 -2.21
CA ASP A 123 10.15 -11.24 -3.50
C ASP A 123 10.39 -10.26 -4.67
N GLN A 124 11.47 -10.48 -5.40
CA GLN A 124 11.80 -9.66 -6.58
C GLN A 124 10.75 -9.74 -7.68
N ARG A 125 9.91 -10.78 -7.71
CA ARG A 125 8.80 -10.93 -8.65
C ARG A 125 7.60 -10.04 -8.31
N THR A 126 7.50 -9.57 -7.07
CA THR A 126 6.49 -8.58 -6.69
C THR A 126 6.86 -7.22 -7.29
N ARG A 127 6.02 -6.72 -8.18
CA ARG A 127 6.23 -5.46 -8.89
C ARG A 127 5.15 -4.42 -8.62
N ALA A 128 4.06 -4.80 -7.95
CA ALA A 128 2.98 -3.90 -7.59
C ALA A 128 2.45 -4.23 -6.19
N VAL A 129 2.10 -3.21 -5.43
CA VAL A 129 1.44 -3.31 -4.12
C VAL A 129 0.30 -2.30 -4.10
N ILE A 130 -0.85 -2.73 -3.61
CA ILE A 130 -2.08 -1.94 -3.45
C ILE A 130 -2.51 -2.09 -1.99
N HIS A 131 -2.62 -0.99 -1.28
CA HIS A 131 -3.23 -0.92 0.04
C HIS A 131 -4.59 -0.21 -0.07
N VAL A 132 -5.61 -0.81 0.52
CA VAL A 132 -6.97 -0.29 0.52
C VAL A 132 -7.60 -0.45 1.90
N HIS A 133 -8.71 0.25 2.13
CA HIS A 133 -9.57 0.00 3.28
C HIS A 133 -10.89 -0.64 2.83
N SER A 134 -11.18 -1.82 3.36
CA SER A 134 -12.39 -2.57 3.06
C SER A 134 -12.95 -3.24 4.31
N PRO A 135 -13.99 -2.68 4.96
CA PRO A 135 -14.66 -3.33 6.09
C PRO A 135 -15.13 -4.74 5.76
N HIS A 136 -15.66 -4.93 4.54
CA HIS A 136 -16.19 -6.24 4.12
C HIS A 136 -15.11 -7.32 4.07
N ILE A 137 -13.94 -7.02 3.47
CA ILE A 137 -12.82 -7.98 3.45
C ILE A 137 -12.26 -8.16 4.85
N TRP A 138 -12.03 -7.05 5.58
CA TRP A 138 -11.39 -7.06 6.88
C TRP A 138 -12.19 -7.88 7.91
N GLN A 139 -13.51 -7.68 7.98
CA GLN A 139 -14.41 -8.43 8.87
C GLN A 139 -14.57 -9.90 8.45
N SER A 140 -14.47 -10.18 7.16
CA SER A 140 -14.58 -11.54 6.60
C SER A 140 -13.24 -12.27 6.54
N ALA A 141 -12.12 -11.66 6.97
CA ALA A 141 -10.77 -12.18 6.78
C ALA A 141 -10.58 -13.61 7.29
N ARG A 142 -11.17 -13.93 8.47
CA ARG A 142 -11.11 -15.28 9.07
C ARG A 142 -11.90 -16.30 8.27
N TRP A 143 -13.09 -15.93 7.82
CA TRP A 143 -13.95 -16.80 7.00
C TRP A 143 -13.36 -17.03 5.61
N LEU A 144 -12.73 -16.02 5.02
CA LEU A 144 -12.05 -16.09 3.74
C LEU A 144 -10.68 -16.77 3.82
N GLU A 145 -10.27 -17.19 5.02
CA GLU A 145 -8.94 -17.79 5.28
C GLU A 145 -7.80 -16.92 4.73
N LEU A 146 -7.94 -15.60 4.84
CA LEU A 146 -6.89 -14.68 4.44
C LEU A 146 -5.76 -14.65 5.46
N PRO A 147 -4.50 -14.55 5.03
CA PRO A 147 -3.39 -14.25 5.91
C PRO A 147 -3.63 -12.94 6.67
N GLN A 148 -3.27 -12.89 7.96
CA GLN A 148 -3.54 -11.74 8.82
C GLN A 148 -2.28 -11.39 9.62
N THR A 149 -1.97 -10.09 9.74
CA THR A 149 -0.95 -9.62 10.69
C THR A 149 -1.50 -9.65 12.11
N PRO A 150 -0.64 -9.63 13.15
CA PRO A 150 -1.07 -9.46 14.54
C PRO A 150 -1.85 -8.14 14.74
N ALA A 151 -2.84 -8.17 15.64
CA ALA A 151 -3.68 -7.00 15.92
C ALA A 151 -2.97 -5.89 16.72
N ASP A 152 -1.86 -6.22 17.37
CA ASP A 152 -0.99 -5.28 18.11
C ASP A 152 0.13 -4.67 17.27
N ALA A 153 0.16 -4.97 15.96
CA ALA A 153 1.10 -4.39 15.01
C ALA A 153 0.47 -3.14 14.35
N ASP A 154 0.74 -1.96 14.89
CA ASP A 154 0.22 -0.69 14.37
C ASP A 154 0.80 -0.37 12.99
N TYR A 155 -0.03 0.19 12.09
CA TYR A 155 0.40 0.57 10.74
C TYR A 155 1.55 1.61 10.75
N GLY A 156 2.36 1.62 9.70
CA GLY A 156 3.46 2.57 9.52
C GLY A 156 4.60 2.42 10.54
N THR A 157 4.59 1.36 11.37
CA THR A 157 5.63 1.08 12.37
C THR A 157 6.60 -0.02 11.91
N PRO A 158 7.81 -0.08 12.50
CA PRO A 158 8.71 -1.21 12.27
C PRO A 158 8.11 -2.56 12.66
N THR A 159 7.23 -2.60 13.67
CA THR A 159 6.51 -3.80 14.10
C THR A 159 5.61 -4.33 13.00
N MET A 160 4.82 -3.48 12.35
CA MET A 160 4.00 -3.88 11.19
C MET A 160 4.87 -4.37 10.04
N ALA A 161 5.94 -3.65 9.70
CA ALA A 161 6.84 -4.07 8.63
C ALA A 161 7.48 -5.45 8.91
N GLN A 162 7.80 -5.75 10.17
CA GLN A 162 8.29 -7.06 10.58
C GLN A 162 7.19 -8.13 10.50
N ALA A 163 5.98 -7.84 11.01
CA ALA A 163 4.83 -8.75 10.95
C ALA A 163 4.48 -9.14 9.52
N VAL A 164 4.47 -8.19 8.59
CA VAL A 164 4.26 -8.46 7.16
C VAL A 164 5.37 -9.35 6.58
N ARG A 165 6.62 -9.14 6.97
CA ARG A 165 7.73 -9.99 6.52
C ARG A 165 7.58 -11.43 7.03
N GLU A 166 7.23 -11.62 8.28
CA GLU A 166 7.00 -12.94 8.88
C GLU A 166 5.80 -13.63 8.23
N LEU A 167 4.68 -12.92 8.08
CA LEU A 167 3.48 -13.42 7.42
C LEU A 167 3.78 -13.92 6.00
N LEU A 168 4.49 -13.12 5.21
CA LEU A 168 4.82 -13.45 3.82
C LEU A 168 6.09 -14.30 3.66
N ALA A 169 6.79 -14.66 4.73
CA ALA A 169 7.84 -15.69 4.70
C ALA A 169 7.25 -17.05 4.30
N LEU A 170 6.01 -17.32 4.71
CA LEU A 170 5.28 -18.52 4.32
C LEU A 170 4.84 -18.45 2.86
N ARG A 171 5.15 -19.51 2.09
CA ARG A 171 4.90 -19.54 0.64
C ARG A 171 3.40 -19.57 0.31
N GLU A 172 2.60 -20.23 1.11
CA GLU A 172 1.14 -20.28 0.97
C GLU A 172 0.54 -18.89 1.08
N ASN A 173 0.98 -18.06 2.03
CA ASN A 173 0.51 -16.69 2.21
C ASN A 173 0.83 -15.82 0.99
N ARG A 174 2.03 -15.97 0.41
CA ARG A 174 2.38 -15.27 -0.84
C ARG A 174 1.53 -15.68 -2.04
N ARG A 175 1.03 -16.91 -2.09
CA ARG A 175 0.15 -17.38 -3.17
C ARG A 175 -1.22 -16.73 -3.13
N ARG A 176 -1.73 -16.39 -1.94
CA ARG A 176 -3.02 -15.68 -1.77
C ARG A 176 -2.98 -14.27 -2.35
N ARG A 177 -1.81 -13.61 -2.39
CA ARG A 177 -1.60 -12.25 -2.90
C ARG A 177 -2.43 -11.17 -2.24
N VAL A 178 -3.22 -11.49 -1.25
CA VAL A 178 -4.03 -10.58 -0.43
C VAL A 178 -3.87 -10.98 1.02
N PHE A 179 -3.68 -10.01 1.90
CA PHE A 179 -3.67 -10.20 3.35
C PHE A 179 -4.33 -9.01 4.05
N VAL A 180 -4.71 -9.22 5.31
CA VAL A 180 -5.38 -8.23 6.14
C VAL A 180 -4.44 -7.75 7.24
N MET A 181 -4.43 -6.45 7.50
CA MET A 181 -3.68 -5.80 8.57
C MET A 181 -4.61 -5.64 9.78
N LEU A 182 -4.57 -6.58 10.76
CA LEU A 182 -5.47 -6.49 11.91
C LEU A 182 -5.17 -5.31 12.84
N GLY A 183 -3.91 -4.85 12.91
CA GLY A 183 -3.52 -3.63 13.63
C GLY A 183 -3.74 -2.34 12.84
N HIS A 184 -4.50 -2.39 11.75
CA HIS A 184 -4.89 -1.26 10.91
C HIS A 184 -6.35 -1.44 10.51
N GLU A 185 -7.25 -0.64 11.09
CA GLU A 185 -8.69 -0.77 10.87
C GLU A 185 -9.02 -0.79 9.37
N ASP A 186 -9.73 -1.85 8.93
CA ASP A 186 -10.12 -2.11 7.55
C ASP A 186 -8.97 -2.26 6.54
N GLY A 187 -7.72 -2.24 7.00
CA GLY A 187 -6.54 -2.30 6.16
C GLY A 187 -6.36 -3.64 5.45
N VAL A 188 -6.33 -3.61 4.12
CA VAL A 188 -6.12 -4.76 3.24
C VAL A 188 -5.00 -4.45 2.25
N VAL A 189 -4.12 -5.41 2.04
CA VAL A 189 -3.02 -5.28 1.07
C VAL A 189 -3.11 -6.37 0.03
N ALA A 190 -3.03 -5.97 -1.24
CA ALA A 190 -2.85 -6.86 -2.37
C ALA A 190 -1.52 -6.59 -3.07
N PHE A 191 -0.88 -7.64 -3.58
CA PHE A 191 0.41 -7.51 -4.25
C PHE A 191 0.58 -8.53 -5.37
N GLY A 192 1.49 -8.26 -6.30
CA GLY A 192 1.70 -9.19 -7.41
C GLY A 192 2.75 -8.74 -8.42
N PRO A 193 2.94 -9.53 -9.48
CA PRO A 193 3.86 -9.21 -10.58
C PRO A 193 3.46 -8.00 -11.43
N SER A 194 2.22 -7.53 -11.32
CA SER A 194 1.71 -6.32 -11.99
C SER A 194 0.55 -5.72 -11.20
N LEU A 195 0.20 -4.46 -11.47
CA LEU A 195 -1.00 -3.82 -10.91
C LEU A 195 -2.27 -4.61 -11.27
N SER A 196 -2.39 -5.08 -12.52
CA SER A 196 -3.51 -5.89 -12.96
C SER A 196 -3.65 -7.17 -12.14
N GLN A 197 -2.57 -7.89 -11.86
CA GLN A 197 -2.63 -9.12 -11.07
C GLN A 197 -2.94 -8.85 -9.58
N ALA A 198 -2.39 -7.77 -9.00
CA ALA A 198 -2.71 -7.36 -7.64
C ALA A 198 -4.16 -6.89 -7.52
N GLY A 199 -4.61 -6.03 -8.44
CA GLY A 199 -5.97 -5.51 -8.47
C GLY A 199 -7.03 -6.60 -8.70
N CYS A 200 -6.81 -7.51 -9.65
CA CYS A 200 -7.72 -8.64 -9.86
C CYS A 200 -7.80 -9.58 -8.64
N ALA A 201 -6.67 -9.85 -7.97
CA ALA A 201 -6.69 -10.63 -6.74
C ALA A 201 -7.52 -9.94 -5.65
N LEU A 202 -7.35 -8.63 -5.45
CA LEU A 202 -8.13 -7.83 -4.52
C LEU A 202 -9.62 -7.86 -4.83
N LEU A 203 -10.00 -7.60 -6.09
CA LEU A 203 -11.40 -7.57 -6.50
C LEU A 203 -12.09 -8.95 -6.43
N SER A 204 -11.35 -10.03 -6.67
CA SER A 204 -11.86 -11.39 -6.45
C SER A 204 -12.17 -11.65 -4.99
N VAL A 205 -11.28 -11.26 -4.08
CA VAL A 205 -11.52 -11.38 -2.63
C VAL A 205 -12.68 -10.48 -2.18
N LEU A 206 -12.80 -9.25 -2.74
CA LEU A 206 -13.92 -8.38 -2.45
C LEU A 206 -15.25 -9.02 -2.87
N ALA A 207 -15.31 -9.62 -4.05
CA ALA A 207 -16.50 -10.33 -4.54
C ALA A 207 -16.83 -11.54 -3.64
N GLU A 208 -15.83 -12.26 -3.14
CA GLU A 208 -16.03 -13.33 -2.17
C GLU A 208 -16.59 -12.79 -0.85
N ALA A 209 -16.10 -11.66 -0.34
CA ALA A 209 -16.56 -11.04 0.89
C ALA A 209 -18.02 -10.54 0.82
N TYR A 210 -18.56 -10.30 -0.36
CA TYR A 210 -19.97 -9.94 -0.59
C TYR A 210 -20.92 -11.13 -0.76
N ARG A 211 -20.43 -12.37 -0.75
CA ARG A 211 -21.33 -13.53 -0.85
C ARG A 211 -22.20 -13.62 0.40
N PRO A 212 -23.51 -13.83 0.25
CA PRO A 212 -24.38 -14.14 1.39
C PRO A 212 -23.97 -15.50 1.97
N PHE A 213 -23.98 -15.60 3.31
CA PHE A 213 -23.78 -16.83 4.05
C PHE A 213 -24.97 -17.78 3.86
#